data_514668b52242b377aa59fd7c5a7cd6a1
#
_entry.id   514668b52242b377aa59fd7c5a7cd6a1
#
_cell.length_a   1.000
_cell.length_b   1.000
_cell.length_c   1.000
_cell.angle_alpha   90.00
_cell.angle_beta   90.00
_cell.angle_gamma   90.00
#
_symmetry.space_group_name_H-M   'P 1'
#
loop_
_entity.id
_entity.type
_entity.pdbx_description
1 polymer ?
#
loop_
_entity_poly.entity_id
_entity_poly.type
_entity_poly.pdbx_seq_one_letter_code
_entity_poly.pdbx_strand_id
1 'polypeptide(L)'
;MRHLFVLLAAAVAALSAPAAAQERPAIETTKVEGTENVYIFRNVNHQSMFIVTSDGVIATDPIAYGRPTGGQAYVDAIKKITDKPIKYLIYSHHHYDHIAGGKAFKDAGARIIAHKRVTERLAPLGDPATILPDETFDTEKTIALGGTTLELRYFGPNHSDSNIVMWLPKEKIIFLVDTIPVGAVPGLGMIDFYPLEAETFIKKVLAMDWERMIPGHPGQPNGRLGTKQDAQNILNLMQEASAEMKRLGQQEAKCWAEAEKEFKLPKYADWPGYQNGLPLIARRYCALWGRGT
;
A
#
# COMPACT_ATOMS: atom_id res chain seq x y z
N MET A 1 -15.35 -58.09 -55.59
CA MET A 1 -14.30 -57.16 -55.19
C MET A 1 -14.96 -55.90 -54.63
N ARG A 2 -14.98 -55.80 -53.34
CA ARG A 2 -15.55 -54.59 -52.62
C ARG A 2 -14.39 -53.74 -52.15
N HIS A 3 -14.27 -52.54 -52.67
CA HIS A 3 -13.27 -51.54 -52.22
C HIS A 3 -13.81 -50.80 -50.98
N LEU A 4 -13.09 -50.97 -49.90
CA LEU A 4 -13.33 -50.25 -48.62
C LEU A 4 -12.54 -48.94 -48.65
N PHE A 5 -13.24 -47.79 -48.70
CA PHE A 5 -12.62 -46.45 -48.50
C PHE A 5 -12.56 -46.12 -46.99
N VAL A 6 -11.35 -46.06 -46.51
CA VAL A 6 -11.09 -45.54 -45.14
C VAL A 6 -10.90 -44.03 -45.23
N LEU A 7 -11.83 -43.26 -44.67
CA LEU A 7 -11.70 -41.80 -44.50
C LEU A 7 -10.91 -41.54 -43.23
N LEU A 8 -9.70 -40.99 -43.38
CA LEU A 8 -8.90 -40.45 -42.27
C LEU A 8 -9.40 -39.03 -41.96
N ALA A 9 -10.05 -38.83 -40.81
CA ALA A 9 -10.37 -37.51 -40.28
C ALA A 9 -9.16 -36.95 -39.51
N ALA A 10 -8.49 -35.95 -40.07
CA ALA A 10 -7.43 -35.21 -39.38
C ALA A 10 -8.06 -34.21 -38.41
N ALA A 11 -7.93 -34.45 -37.09
CA ALA A 11 -8.31 -33.51 -36.07
C ALA A 11 -7.21 -32.42 -35.96
N VAL A 12 -7.51 -31.20 -36.39
CA VAL A 12 -6.67 -30.05 -36.19
C VAL A 12 -6.89 -29.55 -34.76
N ALA A 13 -5.94 -29.82 -33.84
CA ALA A 13 -5.92 -29.24 -32.51
C ALA A 13 -5.47 -27.78 -32.64
N ALA A 14 -6.39 -26.87 -32.50
CA ALA A 14 -6.07 -25.44 -32.36
C ALA A 14 -5.39 -25.20 -31.00
N LEU A 15 -4.07 -25.06 -31.01
CA LEU A 15 -3.30 -24.58 -29.87
C LEU A 15 -3.64 -23.08 -29.65
N SER A 16 -4.51 -22.82 -28.68
CA SER A 16 -4.71 -21.45 -28.20
C SER A 16 -3.42 -20.98 -27.51
N ALA A 17 -2.69 -20.08 -28.15
CA ALA A 17 -1.58 -19.39 -27.54
C ALA A 17 -2.08 -18.63 -26.28
N PRO A 18 -1.35 -18.65 -25.15
CA PRO A 18 -1.73 -17.86 -24.00
C PRO A 18 -1.74 -16.39 -24.40
N ALA A 19 -2.83 -15.68 -24.11
CA ALA A 19 -2.91 -14.25 -24.31
C ALA A 19 -1.75 -13.59 -23.56
N ALA A 20 -0.86 -12.91 -24.28
CA ALA A 20 0.21 -12.14 -23.66
C ALA A 20 -0.42 -11.14 -22.71
N ALA A 21 -0.03 -11.21 -21.44
CA ALA A 21 -0.48 -10.23 -20.45
C ALA A 21 -0.06 -8.85 -20.94
N GLN A 22 -1.03 -7.98 -21.26
CA GLN A 22 -0.76 -6.63 -21.74
C GLN A 22 -0.05 -5.87 -20.63
N GLU A 23 1.18 -5.42 -20.88
CA GLU A 23 1.93 -4.62 -19.91
C GLU A 23 1.12 -3.37 -19.56
N ARG A 24 0.90 -3.17 -18.27
CA ARG A 24 0.18 -1.99 -17.79
C ARG A 24 1.02 -0.73 -18.02
N PRO A 25 0.42 0.40 -18.43
CA PRO A 25 1.12 1.66 -18.54
C PRO A 25 1.85 2.01 -17.23
N ALA A 26 3.05 2.59 -17.32
CA ALA A 26 3.81 3.01 -16.14
C ALA A 26 3.03 4.01 -15.27
N ILE A 27 2.26 4.92 -15.92
CA ILE A 27 1.36 5.87 -15.27
C ILE A 27 -0.06 5.58 -15.75
N GLU A 28 -0.98 5.46 -14.78
CA GLU A 28 -2.38 5.21 -15.03
C GLU A 28 -3.24 5.98 -14.03
N THR A 29 -4.39 6.47 -14.46
CA THR A 29 -5.41 7.06 -13.59
C THR A 29 -6.72 6.35 -13.83
N THR A 30 -7.30 5.78 -12.77
CA THR A 30 -8.56 5.03 -12.84
C THR A 30 -9.55 5.57 -11.82
N LYS A 31 -10.82 5.64 -12.21
CA LYS A 31 -11.89 5.95 -11.27
C LYS A 31 -12.24 4.70 -10.48
N VAL A 32 -12.42 4.83 -9.17
CA VAL A 32 -12.87 3.71 -8.34
C VAL A 32 -14.31 3.37 -8.67
N GLU A 33 -14.55 2.13 -9.08
CA GLU A 33 -15.88 1.65 -9.45
C GLU A 33 -16.91 1.88 -8.32
N GLY A 34 -18.12 2.27 -8.66
CA GLY A 34 -19.19 2.56 -7.70
C GLY A 34 -19.00 3.86 -6.91
N THR A 35 -18.03 4.71 -7.27
CA THR A 35 -17.88 6.06 -6.71
C THR A 35 -18.06 7.13 -7.80
N GLU A 36 -18.45 8.33 -7.37
CA GLU A 36 -18.59 9.44 -8.30
C GLU A 36 -17.29 10.21 -8.51
N ASN A 37 -16.43 10.25 -7.50
CA ASN A 37 -15.37 11.24 -7.38
C ASN A 37 -14.06 10.73 -6.79
N VAL A 38 -13.92 9.42 -6.54
CA VAL A 38 -12.69 8.82 -6.02
C VAL A 38 -11.89 8.19 -7.15
N TYR A 39 -10.61 8.51 -7.21
CA TYR A 39 -9.68 8.07 -8.24
C TYR A 39 -8.41 7.47 -7.62
N ILE A 40 -7.79 6.56 -8.35
CA ILE A 40 -6.46 6.02 -8.07
C ILE A 40 -5.51 6.56 -9.14
N PHE A 41 -4.44 7.19 -8.72
CA PHE A 41 -3.28 7.48 -9.55
C PHE A 41 -2.21 6.43 -9.27
N ARG A 42 -1.72 5.77 -10.32
CA ARG A 42 -0.64 4.79 -10.23
C ARG A 42 0.59 5.28 -10.98
N ASN A 43 1.75 5.13 -10.35
CA ASN A 43 3.05 5.38 -10.95
C ASN A 43 3.94 4.14 -10.74
N VAL A 44 4.04 3.30 -11.76
CA VAL A 44 4.70 1.99 -11.76
C VAL A 44 4.06 1.07 -10.71
N ASN A 45 4.74 0.80 -9.61
CA ASN A 45 4.33 -0.08 -8.52
C ASN A 45 3.82 0.66 -7.27
N HIS A 46 3.60 1.98 -7.35
CA HIS A 46 3.00 2.77 -6.28
C HIS A 46 1.66 3.34 -6.75
N GLN A 47 0.75 3.53 -5.82
CA GLN A 47 -0.52 4.17 -6.12
C GLN A 47 -0.97 5.08 -4.98
N SER A 48 -1.75 6.08 -5.35
CA SER A 48 -2.30 7.10 -4.48
C SER A 48 -3.77 7.29 -4.75
N MET A 49 -4.49 7.82 -3.78
CA MET A 49 -5.89 8.20 -3.92
C MET A 49 -6.01 9.69 -4.15
N PHE A 50 -6.94 10.13 -5.00
CA PHE A 50 -7.40 11.51 -4.98
C PHE A 50 -8.91 11.60 -5.13
N ILE A 51 -9.48 12.65 -4.56
CA ILE A 51 -10.92 12.88 -4.52
C ILE A 51 -11.22 14.24 -5.15
N VAL A 52 -12.09 14.26 -6.17
CA VAL A 52 -12.58 15.48 -6.81
C VAL A 52 -13.88 15.89 -6.15
N THR A 53 -13.91 17.05 -5.50
CA THR A 53 -15.08 17.58 -4.81
C THR A 53 -15.65 18.81 -5.52
N SER A 54 -16.77 19.39 -5.04
CA SER A 54 -17.30 20.63 -5.63
C SER A 54 -16.33 21.81 -5.50
N ASP A 55 -15.50 21.85 -4.44
CA ASP A 55 -14.69 23.02 -4.06
C ASP A 55 -13.18 22.85 -4.31
N GLY A 56 -12.76 21.69 -4.82
CA GLY A 56 -11.36 21.39 -5.09
C GLY A 56 -11.04 19.90 -4.99
N VAL A 57 -9.74 19.60 -5.00
CA VAL A 57 -9.23 18.23 -4.94
C VAL A 57 -8.49 17.99 -3.62
N ILE A 58 -8.72 16.81 -3.04
CA ILE A 58 -7.90 16.23 -1.97
C ILE A 58 -7.06 15.13 -2.63
N ALA A 59 -5.74 15.27 -2.61
CA ALA A 59 -4.78 14.27 -3.09
C ALA A 59 -4.04 13.62 -1.92
N THR A 60 -3.52 12.42 -2.14
CA THR A 60 -2.66 11.73 -1.19
C THR A 60 -1.31 11.41 -1.84
N ASP A 61 -0.31 11.15 -1.05
CA ASP A 61 1.04 10.69 -1.40
C ASP A 61 1.51 10.95 -2.85
N PRO A 62 2.50 11.82 -3.07
CA PRO A 62 3.00 12.19 -4.41
C PRO A 62 3.65 11.05 -5.18
N ILE A 63 4.16 10.00 -4.49
CA ILE A 63 4.78 8.77 -5.02
C ILE A 63 5.84 9.01 -6.11
N ALA A 64 6.77 9.94 -5.88
CA ALA A 64 7.74 10.36 -6.89
C ALA A 64 9.21 10.05 -6.54
N TYR A 65 9.49 9.25 -5.51
CA TYR A 65 10.87 8.88 -5.17
C TYR A 65 11.57 8.17 -6.32
N GLY A 66 12.76 8.65 -6.67
CA GLY A 66 13.50 8.16 -7.84
C GLY A 66 12.85 8.49 -9.20
N ARG A 67 11.80 9.32 -9.22
CA ARG A 67 11.03 9.73 -10.41
C ARG A 67 10.91 11.26 -10.44
N PRO A 68 11.91 12.01 -10.92
CA PRO A 68 11.98 13.47 -10.78
C PRO A 68 10.74 14.23 -11.29
N THR A 69 10.05 13.71 -12.32
CA THR A 69 8.84 14.28 -12.88
C THR A 69 7.54 13.68 -12.33
N GLY A 70 7.65 12.69 -11.40
CA GLY A 70 6.50 11.92 -10.93
C GLY A 70 5.44 12.75 -10.22
N GLY A 71 5.85 13.69 -9.36
CA GLY A 71 4.93 14.59 -8.67
C GLY A 71 4.17 15.50 -9.65
N GLN A 72 4.88 16.05 -10.65
CA GLN A 72 4.23 16.87 -11.69
C GLN A 72 3.28 16.02 -12.56
N ALA A 73 3.69 14.80 -12.92
CA ALA A 73 2.84 13.89 -13.68
C ALA A 73 1.52 13.57 -12.94
N TYR A 74 1.57 13.47 -11.60
CA TYR A 74 0.36 13.29 -10.81
C TYR A 74 -0.53 14.55 -10.82
N VAL A 75 0.03 15.74 -10.63
CA VAL A 75 -0.70 17.01 -10.74
C VAL A 75 -1.34 17.13 -12.12
N ASP A 76 -0.61 16.80 -13.20
CA ASP A 76 -1.13 16.84 -14.57
C ASP A 76 -2.22 15.78 -14.81
N ALA A 77 -2.13 14.61 -14.19
CA ALA A 77 -3.17 13.60 -14.24
C ALA A 77 -4.48 14.09 -13.59
N ILE A 78 -4.38 14.78 -12.44
CA ILE A 78 -5.54 15.42 -11.79
C ILE A 78 -6.15 16.48 -12.73
N LYS A 79 -5.32 17.34 -13.34
CA LYS A 79 -5.78 18.39 -14.26
C LYS A 79 -6.49 17.85 -15.50
N LYS A 80 -6.20 16.63 -15.94
CA LYS A 80 -6.93 15.96 -17.04
C LYS A 80 -8.35 15.54 -16.64
N ILE A 81 -8.62 15.38 -15.35
CA ILE A 81 -9.92 14.98 -14.80
C ILE A 81 -10.76 16.20 -14.41
N THR A 82 -10.11 17.27 -13.90
CA THR A 82 -10.80 18.46 -13.40
C THR A 82 -9.87 19.68 -13.45
N ASP A 83 -10.45 20.86 -13.67
CA ASP A 83 -9.79 22.17 -13.59
C ASP A 83 -9.78 22.76 -12.16
N LYS A 84 -10.42 22.08 -11.22
CA LYS A 84 -10.51 22.52 -9.82
C LYS A 84 -9.16 22.55 -9.14
N PRO A 85 -8.92 23.51 -8.21
CA PRO A 85 -7.64 23.61 -7.49
C PRO A 85 -7.40 22.41 -6.57
N ILE A 86 -6.15 21.95 -6.49
CA ILE A 86 -5.75 20.98 -5.49
C ILE A 86 -5.62 21.73 -4.16
N LYS A 87 -6.51 21.44 -3.22
CA LYS A 87 -6.57 22.11 -1.91
C LYS A 87 -5.68 21.46 -0.87
N TYR A 88 -5.63 20.13 -0.88
CA TYR A 88 -4.88 19.36 0.11
C TYR A 88 -4.06 18.27 -0.54
N LEU A 89 -2.86 18.05 0.03
CA LEU A 89 -2.05 16.87 -0.16
C LEU A 89 -1.87 16.22 1.21
N ILE A 90 -2.28 14.98 1.37
CA ILE A 90 -2.18 14.24 2.63
C ILE A 90 -1.08 13.20 2.51
N TYR A 91 -0.12 13.20 3.43
CA TYR A 91 0.89 12.15 3.53
C TYR A 91 0.40 10.99 4.39
N SER A 92 0.56 9.78 3.90
CA SER A 92 0.22 8.56 4.65
C SER A 92 1.20 8.32 5.81
N HIS A 93 2.50 8.43 5.55
CA HIS A 93 3.59 8.23 6.51
C HIS A 93 4.88 8.91 5.98
N HIS A 94 6.02 8.72 6.64
CA HIS A 94 7.25 9.47 6.31
C HIS A 94 8.17 8.81 5.26
N HIS A 95 7.86 7.62 4.74
CA HIS A 95 8.75 6.96 3.77
C HIS A 95 8.79 7.70 2.42
N TYR A 96 9.99 7.80 1.88
CA TYR A 96 10.28 8.63 0.72
C TYR A 96 9.57 8.18 -0.56
N ASP A 97 9.40 6.87 -0.74
CA ASP A 97 8.72 6.29 -1.91
C ASP A 97 7.25 6.70 -2.01
N HIS A 98 6.66 7.13 -0.90
CA HIS A 98 5.30 7.68 -0.87
C HIS A 98 5.27 9.20 -0.91
N ILE A 99 6.11 9.90 -0.13
CA ILE A 99 5.95 11.35 0.04
C ILE A 99 6.90 12.21 -0.79
N ALA A 100 7.93 11.66 -1.44
CA ALA A 100 8.78 12.45 -2.33
C ALA A 100 7.97 12.99 -3.52
N GLY A 101 8.28 14.24 -3.92
CA GLY A 101 7.58 14.94 -4.99
C GLY A 101 6.48 15.89 -4.52
N GLY A 102 6.31 16.08 -3.21
CA GLY A 102 5.34 17.01 -2.63
C GLY A 102 5.48 18.45 -3.12
N LYS A 103 6.68 18.84 -3.61
CA LYS A 103 6.93 20.18 -4.15
C LYS A 103 5.99 20.53 -5.29
N ALA A 104 5.69 19.61 -6.22
CA ALA A 104 4.78 19.88 -7.33
C ALA A 104 3.35 20.26 -6.86
N PHE A 105 2.89 19.62 -5.79
CA PHE A 105 1.60 19.94 -5.16
C PHE A 105 1.64 21.26 -4.41
N LYS A 106 2.73 21.54 -3.71
CA LYS A 106 2.94 22.84 -3.05
C LYS A 106 2.93 23.98 -4.04
N ASP A 107 3.64 23.85 -5.16
CA ASP A 107 3.68 24.81 -6.26
C ASP A 107 2.28 24.99 -6.91
N ALA A 108 1.46 23.93 -6.92
CA ALA A 108 0.06 23.97 -7.37
C ALA A 108 -0.91 24.58 -6.33
N GLY A 109 -0.41 25.01 -5.16
CA GLY A 109 -1.18 25.69 -4.11
C GLY A 109 -1.80 24.75 -3.07
N ALA A 110 -1.45 23.47 -3.06
CA ALA A 110 -1.95 22.53 -2.05
C ALA A 110 -1.34 22.78 -0.67
N ARG A 111 -2.18 22.68 0.37
CA ARG A 111 -1.74 22.59 1.76
C ARG A 111 -1.39 21.15 2.10
N ILE A 112 -0.19 20.91 2.59
CA ILE A 112 0.29 19.57 2.96
C ILE A 112 -0.06 19.27 4.40
N ILE A 113 -0.71 18.12 4.65
CA ILE A 113 -1.15 17.68 5.98
C ILE A 113 -0.58 16.29 6.25
N ALA A 114 -0.08 16.06 7.46
CA ALA A 114 0.45 14.77 7.88
C ALA A 114 0.29 14.54 9.39
N HIS A 115 0.50 13.31 9.84
CA HIS A 115 0.71 13.03 11.26
C HIS A 115 1.99 13.73 11.77
N LYS A 116 2.01 14.23 13.01
CA LYS A 116 3.14 15.00 13.58
C LYS A 116 4.48 14.28 13.47
N ARG A 117 4.50 12.95 13.60
CA ARG A 117 5.73 12.14 13.50
C ARG A 117 6.39 12.19 12.12
N VAL A 118 5.66 12.54 11.06
CA VAL A 118 6.26 12.80 9.74
C VAL A 118 7.26 13.94 9.84
N THR A 119 6.88 15.05 10.48
CA THR A 119 7.79 16.18 10.71
C THR A 119 8.96 15.79 11.63
N GLU A 120 8.68 15.08 12.72
CA GLU A 120 9.71 14.62 13.66
C GLU A 120 10.77 13.75 12.98
N ARG A 121 10.37 12.91 12.01
CA ARG A 121 11.26 12.03 11.25
C ARG A 121 12.02 12.75 10.13
N LEU A 122 11.36 13.65 9.40
CA LEU A 122 11.94 14.29 8.22
C LEU A 122 12.78 15.53 8.52
N ALA A 123 12.40 16.34 9.52
CA ALA A 123 13.07 17.59 9.80
C ALA A 123 14.58 17.44 10.09
N PRO A 124 15.04 16.44 10.86
CA PRO A 124 16.47 16.23 11.09
C PRO A 124 17.24 15.81 9.84
N LEU A 125 16.57 15.20 8.83
CA LEU A 125 17.21 14.68 7.63
C LEU A 125 17.47 15.79 6.61
N GLY A 126 16.61 16.81 6.54
CA GLY A 126 16.75 17.95 5.62
C GLY A 126 16.80 17.57 4.13
N ASP A 127 16.20 16.44 3.74
CA ASP A 127 16.25 15.95 2.36
C ASP A 127 15.34 16.79 1.46
N PRO A 128 15.88 17.41 0.37
CA PRO A 128 15.10 18.25 -0.53
C PRO A 128 14.07 17.48 -1.35
N ALA A 129 14.14 16.14 -1.42
CA ALA A 129 13.14 15.33 -2.10
C ALA A 129 11.79 15.32 -1.36
N THR A 130 11.81 15.67 -0.08
CA THR A 130 10.61 15.68 0.78
C THR A 130 10.31 17.11 1.27
N ILE A 131 9.03 17.48 1.25
CA ILE A 131 8.56 18.76 1.77
C ILE A 131 7.87 18.51 3.09
N LEU A 132 8.26 19.26 4.13
CA LEU A 132 7.59 19.18 5.43
C LEU A 132 6.13 19.60 5.32
N PRO A 133 5.22 18.98 6.08
CA PRO A 133 3.82 19.36 6.09
C PRO A 133 3.61 20.78 6.61
N ASP A 134 2.61 21.48 6.07
CA ASP A 134 2.16 22.80 6.54
C ASP A 134 1.34 22.71 7.82
N GLU A 135 0.71 21.55 8.03
CA GLU A 135 -0.16 21.28 9.16
C GLU A 135 0.02 19.84 9.61
N THR A 136 0.04 19.64 10.92
CA THR A 136 0.12 18.31 11.52
C THR A 136 -1.03 18.06 12.48
N PHE A 137 -1.31 16.77 12.72
CA PHE A 137 -2.26 16.31 13.72
C PHE A 137 -1.64 15.17 14.55
N ASP A 138 -2.26 14.82 15.67
CA ASP A 138 -1.76 13.81 16.61
C ASP A 138 -2.51 12.46 16.52
N THR A 139 -3.81 12.48 16.72
CA THR A 139 -4.64 11.25 16.78
C THR A 139 -5.60 11.14 15.63
N GLU A 140 -6.33 12.19 15.35
CA GLU A 140 -7.32 12.23 14.28
C GLU A 140 -7.48 13.64 13.71
N LYS A 141 -7.91 13.71 12.46
CA LYS A 141 -8.27 14.96 11.80
C LYS A 141 -9.33 14.69 10.74
N THR A 142 -10.35 15.53 10.69
CA THR A 142 -11.36 15.52 9.64
C THR A 142 -11.09 16.62 8.63
N ILE A 143 -11.12 16.28 7.35
CA ILE A 143 -11.07 17.21 6.23
C ILE A 143 -12.43 17.18 5.55
N ALA A 144 -13.13 18.31 5.61
CA ALA A 144 -14.38 18.52 4.90
C ALA A 144 -14.14 19.48 3.73
N LEU A 145 -14.46 19.06 2.51
CA LEU A 145 -14.31 19.85 1.30
C LEU A 145 -15.39 19.48 0.29
N GLY A 146 -16.17 20.47 -0.15
CA GLY A 146 -17.13 20.33 -1.25
C GLY A 146 -18.07 19.12 -1.12
N GLY A 147 -18.63 18.90 0.08
CA GLY A 147 -19.55 17.80 0.36
C GLY A 147 -18.90 16.44 0.62
N THR A 148 -17.57 16.36 0.57
CA THR A 148 -16.80 15.15 0.93
C THR A 148 -16.18 15.28 2.32
N THR A 149 -16.24 14.20 3.10
CA THR A 149 -15.54 14.08 4.39
C THR A 149 -14.50 12.99 4.27
N LEU A 150 -13.24 13.35 4.55
CA LEU A 150 -12.11 12.43 4.69
C LEU A 150 -11.63 12.46 6.13
N GLU A 151 -11.64 11.32 6.79
CA GLU A 151 -11.15 11.17 8.16
C GLU A 151 -9.75 10.56 8.15
N LEU A 152 -8.81 11.25 8.81
CA LEU A 152 -7.43 10.80 9.02
C LEU A 152 -7.34 10.25 10.44
N ARG A 153 -6.90 9.01 10.59
CA ARG A 153 -6.83 8.35 11.92
C ARG A 153 -5.48 7.71 12.14
N TYR A 154 -4.87 8.02 13.27
CA TYR A 154 -3.65 7.37 13.75
C TYR A 154 -3.98 6.39 14.85
N PHE A 155 -3.68 5.11 14.66
CA PHE A 155 -3.97 4.05 15.62
C PHE A 155 -2.74 3.53 16.36
N GLY A 156 -1.61 4.17 16.20
CA GLY A 156 -0.32 3.77 16.74
C GLY A 156 0.66 3.30 15.67
N PRO A 157 1.92 2.98 16.05
CA PRO A 157 2.91 2.44 15.14
C PRO A 157 2.42 1.17 14.44
N ASN A 158 2.88 0.95 13.21
CA ASN A 158 2.50 -0.22 12.42
C ASN A 158 3.58 -0.51 11.37
N HIS A 159 3.35 -0.28 10.05
CA HIS A 159 4.40 -0.30 9.04
C HIS A 159 5.51 0.73 9.33
N SER A 160 5.12 1.89 9.83
CA SER A 160 5.99 2.91 10.39
C SER A 160 5.34 3.57 11.60
N ASP A 161 6.06 4.40 12.34
CA ASP A 161 5.51 5.09 13.51
C ASP A 161 4.68 6.34 13.18
N SER A 162 4.53 6.67 11.89
CA SER A 162 3.76 7.83 11.42
C SER A 162 2.60 7.48 10.49
N ASN A 163 2.41 6.18 10.18
CA ASN A 163 1.43 5.74 9.20
C ASN A 163 0.00 5.84 9.71
N ILE A 164 -0.89 6.39 8.88
CA ILE A 164 -2.29 6.68 9.20
C ILE A 164 -3.23 5.90 8.29
N VAL A 165 -4.49 5.78 8.73
CA VAL A 165 -5.62 5.39 7.88
C VAL A 165 -6.32 6.65 7.40
N MET A 166 -6.61 6.72 6.11
CA MET A 166 -7.47 7.74 5.52
C MET A 166 -8.80 7.07 5.14
N TRP A 167 -9.89 7.55 5.71
CA TRP A 167 -11.21 6.91 5.57
C TRP A 167 -12.24 7.85 4.96
N LEU A 168 -12.92 7.36 3.93
CA LEU A 168 -14.11 7.96 3.31
C LEU A 168 -15.36 7.23 3.82
N PRO A 169 -16.02 7.74 4.87
CA PRO A 169 -17.12 7.02 5.52
C PRO A 169 -18.30 6.75 4.58
N LYS A 170 -18.65 7.74 3.75
CA LYS A 170 -19.78 7.64 2.81
C LYS A 170 -19.54 6.56 1.75
N GLU A 171 -18.34 6.51 1.20
CA GLU A 171 -17.93 5.56 0.16
C GLU A 171 -17.54 4.19 0.72
N LYS A 172 -17.40 4.09 2.05
CA LYS A 172 -16.87 2.93 2.77
C LYS A 172 -15.51 2.48 2.22
N ILE A 173 -14.65 3.44 1.90
CA ILE A 173 -13.31 3.22 1.36
C ILE A 173 -12.27 3.69 2.38
N ILE A 174 -11.23 2.89 2.59
CA ILE A 174 -10.00 3.34 3.23
C ILE A 174 -8.86 3.40 2.22
N PHE A 175 -7.96 4.37 2.39
CA PHE A 175 -6.63 4.36 1.79
C PHE A 175 -5.65 4.05 2.91
N LEU A 176 -4.96 2.93 2.79
CA LEU A 176 -4.00 2.45 3.77
C LEU A 176 -2.76 1.91 3.07
N VAL A 177 -1.63 2.52 3.41
CA VAL A 177 -0.35 2.27 2.77
C VAL A 177 0.45 1.25 3.60
N ASP A 178 1.02 0.26 2.93
CA ASP A 178 2.09 -0.68 3.33
C ASP A 178 1.85 -1.60 4.54
N THR A 179 0.94 -1.27 5.44
CA THR A 179 0.64 -2.13 6.60
C THR A 179 -0.03 -3.44 6.19
N ILE A 180 -0.88 -3.38 5.14
CA ILE A 180 -1.65 -4.52 4.63
C ILE A 180 -1.37 -4.71 3.14
N PRO A 181 -0.30 -5.44 2.76
CA PRO A 181 -0.11 -5.85 1.38
C PRO A 181 -1.29 -6.71 0.90
N VAL A 182 -1.90 -6.31 -0.21
CA VAL A 182 -3.09 -6.97 -0.74
C VAL A 182 -2.70 -8.18 -1.58
N GLY A 183 -3.00 -9.38 -1.10
CA GLY A 183 -2.72 -10.64 -1.78
C GLY A 183 -1.22 -10.92 -1.97
N ALA A 184 -0.37 -10.42 -1.09
CA ALA A 184 1.07 -10.60 -1.13
C ALA A 184 1.66 -10.69 0.28
N VAL A 185 2.87 -11.24 0.39
CA VAL A 185 3.64 -11.26 1.63
C VAL A 185 4.32 -9.89 1.84
N PRO A 186 4.39 -9.37 3.09
CA PRO A 186 5.17 -8.17 3.39
C PRO A 186 6.63 -8.31 2.95
N GLY A 187 7.19 -7.22 2.42
CA GLY A 187 8.54 -7.18 1.88
C GLY A 187 9.45 -6.19 2.61
N LEU A 188 10.10 -5.28 1.87
CA LEU A 188 11.10 -4.32 2.40
C LEU A 188 10.59 -3.50 3.59
N GLY A 189 9.29 -3.20 3.65
CA GLY A 189 8.68 -2.50 4.78
C GLY A 189 8.78 -3.20 6.13
N MET A 190 9.29 -4.44 6.19
CA MET A 190 9.56 -5.12 7.45
C MET A 190 10.79 -4.58 8.19
N ILE A 191 11.61 -3.75 7.58
CA ILE A 191 12.87 -3.24 8.18
C ILE A 191 12.61 -2.42 9.44
N ASP A 192 11.63 -1.52 9.39
CA ASP A 192 11.24 -0.63 10.49
C ASP A 192 9.81 -0.89 10.99
N PHE A 193 9.25 -2.04 10.65
CA PHE A 193 7.91 -2.47 11.02
C PHE A 193 7.78 -2.71 12.54
N TYR A 194 6.63 -2.40 13.11
CA TYR A 194 6.28 -2.57 14.53
C TYR A 194 5.30 -3.74 14.70
N PRO A 195 5.78 -5.01 14.85
CA PRO A 195 4.91 -6.18 14.69
C PRO A 195 3.72 -6.25 15.67
N LEU A 196 3.93 -6.01 16.95
CA LEU A 196 2.88 -6.14 17.98
C LEU A 196 1.88 -4.98 17.89
N GLU A 197 2.39 -3.77 17.65
CA GLU A 197 1.58 -2.58 17.46
C GLU A 197 0.75 -2.68 16.17
N ALA A 198 1.34 -3.25 15.10
CA ALA A 198 0.65 -3.47 13.83
C ALA A 198 -0.50 -4.48 13.96
N GLU A 199 -0.37 -5.53 14.77
CA GLU A 199 -1.50 -6.41 15.08
C GLU A 199 -2.65 -5.64 15.74
N THR A 200 -2.33 -4.76 16.69
CA THR A 200 -3.32 -3.91 17.36
C THR A 200 -3.95 -2.91 16.39
N PHE A 201 -3.13 -2.31 15.53
CA PHE A 201 -3.55 -1.40 14.46
C PHE A 201 -4.53 -2.09 13.50
N ILE A 202 -4.18 -3.27 12.97
CA ILE A 202 -5.02 -4.02 12.03
C ILE A 202 -6.36 -4.41 12.68
N LYS A 203 -6.38 -4.80 13.95
CA LYS A 203 -7.63 -5.09 14.69
C LYS A 203 -8.54 -3.86 14.77
N LYS A 204 -7.97 -2.65 15.00
CA LYS A 204 -8.74 -1.39 14.98
C LYS A 204 -9.26 -1.08 13.58
N VAL A 205 -8.44 -1.28 12.54
CA VAL A 205 -8.85 -1.10 11.14
C VAL A 205 -10.00 -2.05 10.77
N LEU A 206 -9.92 -3.32 11.17
CA LEU A 206 -10.99 -4.31 10.93
C LEU A 206 -12.31 -3.94 11.60
N ALA A 207 -12.25 -3.25 12.74
CA ALA A 207 -13.44 -2.80 13.48
C ALA A 207 -14.13 -1.56 12.86
N MET A 208 -13.46 -0.84 11.93
CA MET A 208 -14.07 0.30 11.23
C MET A 208 -15.10 -0.16 10.19
N ASP A 209 -16.04 0.72 9.84
CA ASP A 209 -17.05 0.47 8.79
C ASP A 209 -16.51 0.83 7.39
N TRP A 210 -15.77 -0.09 6.80
CA TRP A 210 -15.27 0.01 5.43
C TRP A 210 -15.47 -1.31 4.68
N GLU A 211 -15.52 -1.23 3.36
CA GLU A 211 -15.74 -2.39 2.48
C GLU A 211 -14.56 -2.60 1.52
N ARG A 212 -13.89 -1.53 1.11
CA ARG A 212 -12.80 -1.55 0.12
C ARG A 212 -11.60 -0.77 0.62
N MET A 213 -10.42 -1.27 0.33
CA MET A 213 -9.16 -0.61 0.64
C MET A 213 -8.39 -0.32 -0.64
N ILE A 214 -7.98 0.93 -0.81
CA ILE A 214 -6.97 1.31 -1.80
C ILE A 214 -5.62 1.15 -1.11
N PRO A 215 -4.76 0.19 -1.53
CA PRO A 215 -3.43 0.03 -0.96
C PRO A 215 -2.42 0.98 -1.61
N GLY A 216 -1.30 1.28 -0.94
CA GLY A 216 -0.20 2.10 -1.47
C GLY A 216 0.57 1.45 -2.62
N HIS A 217 0.53 0.12 -2.71
CA HIS A 217 1.04 -0.69 -3.82
C HIS A 217 -0.08 -1.50 -4.46
N PRO A 218 -0.07 -1.68 -5.82
CA PRO A 218 -1.14 -2.41 -6.50
C PRO A 218 -1.36 -3.80 -5.94
N GLY A 219 -2.60 -4.10 -5.52
CA GLY A 219 -2.96 -5.40 -4.95
C GLY A 219 -2.83 -6.55 -5.95
N GLN A 220 -2.55 -7.73 -5.44
CA GLN A 220 -2.41 -8.94 -6.23
C GLN A 220 -3.69 -9.80 -6.19
N PRO A 221 -4.06 -10.45 -7.28
CA PRO A 221 -3.57 -10.20 -8.64
C PRO A 221 -4.16 -8.91 -9.26
N ASN A 222 -3.55 -8.44 -10.34
CA ASN A 222 -4.12 -7.44 -11.26
C ASN A 222 -4.43 -6.05 -10.69
N GLY A 223 -3.80 -5.63 -9.58
CA GLY A 223 -3.99 -4.30 -8.99
C GLY A 223 -5.37 -4.12 -8.35
N ARG A 224 -5.99 -5.20 -7.88
CA ARG A 224 -7.29 -5.15 -7.20
C ARG A 224 -7.24 -4.34 -5.91
N LEU A 225 -8.40 -3.89 -5.48
CA LEU A 225 -8.58 -3.31 -4.15
C LEU A 225 -8.49 -4.38 -3.06
N GLY A 226 -8.11 -3.95 -1.87
CA GLY A 226 -8.12 -4.80 -0.68
C GLY A 226 -9.49 -4.92 -0.05
N THR A 227 -9.65 -5.95 0.76
CA THR A 227 -10.84 -6.31 1.50
C THR A 227 -10.52 -6.53 2.98
N LYS A 228 -11.54 -6.63 3.83
CA LYS A 228 -11.35 -7.05 5.24
C LYS A 228 -10.69 -8.42 5.35
N GLN A 229 -10.91 -9.31 4.37
CA GLN A 229 -10.25 -10.61 4.36
C GLN A 229 -8.73 -10.48 4.15
N ASP A 230 -8.27 -9.54 3.30
CA ASP A 230 -6.83 -9.27 3.15
C ASP A 230 -6.22 -8.78 4.46
N ALA A 231 -6.89 -7.87 5.17
CA ALA A 231 -6.45 -7.40 6.48
C ALA A 231 -6.37 -8.55 7.51
N GLN A 232 -7.39 -9.42 7.53
CA GLN A 232 -7.39 -10.60 8.42
C GLN A 232 -6.27 -11.58 8.05
N ASN A 233 -6.01 -11.77 6.77
CA ASN A 233 -4.95 -12.65 6.29
C ASN A 233 -3.56 -12.17 6.72
N ILE A 234 -3.30 -10.86 6.63
CA ILE A 234 -2.03 -10.28 7.11
C ILE A 234 -1.92 -10.37 8.63
N LEU A 235 -3.00 -10.13 9.38
CA LEU A 235 -3.02 -10.32 10.83
C LEU A 235 -2.65 -11.77 11.20
N ASN A 236 -3.24 -12.75 10.51
CA ASN A 236 -2.92 -14.17 10.73
C ASN A 236 -1.45 -14.48 10.40
N LEU A 237 -0.94 -13.96 9.27
CA LEU A 237 0.46 -14.13 8.90
C LEU A 237 1.41 -13.59 9.97
N MET A 238 1.13 -12.40 10.52
CA MET A 238 1.93 -11.80 11.58
C MET A 238 1.92 -12.65 12.86
N GLN A 239 0.76 -13.16 13.26
CA GLN A 239 0.62 -14.01 14.44
C GLN A 239 1.33 -15.36 14.25
N GLU A 240 1.21 -15.97 13.07
CA GLU A 240 1.92 -17.21 12.73
C GLU A 240 3.44 -16.98 12.67
N ALA A 241 3.90 -15.85 12.13
CA ALA A 241 5.31 -15.47 12.11
C ALA A 241 5.88 -15.30 13.53
N SER A 242 5.12 -14.65 14.41
CA SER A 242 5.46 -14.52 15.83
C SER A 242 5.59 -15.87 16.53
N ALA A 243 4.61 -16.76 16.31
CA ALA A 243 4.59 -18.10 16.89
C ALA A 243 5.75 -18.95 16.38
N GLU A 244 6.03 -18.93 15.09
CA GLU A 244 7.14 -19.68 14.47
C GLU A 244 8.50 -19.19 14.98
N MET A 245 8.71 -17.89 15.11
CA MET A 245 9.95 -17.36 15.67
C MET A 245 10.15 -17.80 17.13
N LYS A 246 9.09 -17.79 17.94
CA LYS A 246 9.14 -18.29 19.32
C LYS A 246 9.46 -19.79 19.38
N ARG A 247 8.91 -20.59 18.47
CA ARG A 247 9.18 -22.03 18.37
C ARG A 247 10.65 -22.31 18.05
N LEU A 248 11.25 -21.54 17.15
CA LEU A 248 12.67 -21.67 16.76
C LEU A 248 13.65 -21.26 17.86
N GLY A 249 13.19 -20.49 18.83
CA GLY A 249 13.97 -20.05 19.98
C GLY A 249 14.35 -18.57 19.91
N GLN A 250 14.18 -17.92 21.04
CA GLN A 250 14.26 -16.46 21.19
C GLN A 250 15.68 -15.96 21.55
N GLN A 251 16.70 -16.83 21.56
CA GLN A 251 18.06 -16.41 21.86
C GLN A 251 18.65 -15.63 20.67
N GLU A 252 19.16 -14.43 20.92
CA GLU A 252 19.68 -13.54 19.88
C GLU A 252 20.68 -14.25 18.94
N ALA A 253 21.67 -14.96 19.48
CA ALA A 253 22.68 -15.65 18.66
C ALA A 253 22.07 -16.71 17.74
N LYS A 254 21.09 -17.49 18.24
CA LYS A 254 20.39 -18.50 17.47
C LYS A 254 19.51 -17.86 16.38
N CYS A 255 18.83 -16.79 16.73
CA CYS A 255 17.97 -16.05 15.85
C CYS A 255 18.71 -15.52 14.60
N TRP A 256 19.86 -14.85 14.78
CA TRP A 256 20.64 -14.31 13.67
C TRP A 256 21.36 -15.36 12.83
N ALA A 257 21.76 -16.48 13.43
CA ALA A 257 22.51 -17.53 12.75
C ALA A 257 21.63 -18.52 12.00
N GLU A 258 20.45 -18.84 12.51
CA GLU A 258 19.63 -19.97 12.07
C GLU A 258 18.24 -19.59 11.56
N ALA A 259 17.65 -18.49 12.07
CA ALA A 259 16.26 -18.14 11.78
C ALA A 259 15.95 -18.01 10.28
N GLU A 260 16.86 -17.44 9.49
CA GLU A 260 16.64 -17.31 8.04
C GLU A 260 16.58 -18.69 7.34
N LYS A 261 17.25 -19.70 7.88
CA LYS A 261 17.31 -21.04 7.26
C LYS A 261 16.11 -21.90 7.67
N GLU A 262 15.73 -21.84 8.95
CA GLU A 262 14.71 -22.68 9.53
C GLU A 262 13.31 -22.05 9.53
N PHE A 263 13.22 -20.72 9.52
CA PHE A 263 11.96 -19.98 9.55
C PHE A 263 11.13 -20.26 8.29
N LYS A 264 9.93 -20.80 8.47
CA LYS A 264 9.02 -21.16 7.38
C LYS A 264 7.59 -20.79 7.74
N LEU A 265 6.90 -20.32 6.74
CA LEU A 265 5.46 -20.05 6.79
C LEU A 265 4.78 -20.76 5.59
N PRO A 266 4.72 -22.09 5.58
CA PRO A 266 4.34 -22.88 4.41
C PRO A 266 2.94 -22.57 3.86
N LYS A 267 2.01 -22.14 4.70
CA LYS A 267 0.67 -21.72 4.33
C LYS A 267 0.67 -20.55 3.33
N TYR A 268 1.73 -19.76 3.30
CA TYR A 268 1.87 -18.57 2.47
C TYR A 268 2.86 -18.75 1.32
N ALA A 269 3.37 -19.97 1.11
CA ALA A 269 4.44 -20.24 0.14
C ALA A 269 4.10 -19.83 -1.30
N ASP A 270 2.82 -19.90 -1.68
CA ASP A 270 2.32 -19.55 -3.01
C ASP A 270 1.94 -18.06 -3.13
N TRP A 271 2.10 -17.28 -2.06
CA TRP A 271 1.78 -15.86 -2.12
C TRP A 271 2.89 -15.07 -2.84
N PRO A 272 2.52 -14.12 -3.70
CA PRO A 272 3.46 -13.18 -4.29
C PRO A 272 4.39 -12.56 -3.24
N GLY A 273 5.68 -12.52 -3.54
CA GLY A 273 6.69 -11.95 -2.65
C GLY A 273 7.21 -12.90 -1.55
N TYR A 274 6.70 -14.13 -1.40
CA TYR A 274 7.10 -15.03 -0.33
C TYR A 274 8.60 -15.24 -0.22
N GLN A 275 9.28 -15.57 -1.32
CA GLN A 275 10.72 -15.87 -1.32
C GLN A 275 11.58 -14.69 -0.87
N ASN A 276 11.18 -13.48 -1.25
CA ASN A 276 11.92 -12.26 -0.91
C ASN A 276 11.50 -11.66 0.44
N GLY A 277 10.24 -11.83 0.83
CA GLY A 277 9.68 -11.29 2.07
C GLY A 277 10.00 -12.16 3.29
N LEU A 278 10.03 -13.49 3.13
CA LEU A 278 10.24 -14.42 4.25
C LEU A 278 11.50 -14.12 5.08
N PRO A 279 12.68 -13.89 4.49
CA PRO A 279 13.88 -13.54 5.26
C PRO A 279 13.73 -12.22 6.03
N LEU A 280 13.03 -11.24 5.47
CA LEU A 280 12.80 -9.94 6.12
C LEU A 280 11.85 -10.08 7.30
N ILE A 281 10.80 -10.88 7.16
CA ILE A 281 9.89 -11.24 8.25
C ILE A 281 10.67 -11.94 9.36
N ALA A 282 11.47 -12.95 9.01
CA ALA A 282 12.28 -13.69 9.99
C ALA A 282 13.21 -12.75 10.77
N ARG A 283 13.94 -11.86 10.09
CA ARG A 283 14.82 -10.87 10.72
C ARG A 283 14.07 -9.93 11.64
N ARG A 284 12.92 -9.42 11.21
CA ARG A 284 12.13 -8.48 12.00
C ARG A 284 11.59 -9.12 13.29
N TYR A 285 11.05 -10.34 13.18
CA TYR A 285 10.59 -11.07 14.36
C TYR A 285 11.73 -11.58 15.25
N CYS A 286 12.91 -11.82 14.66
CA CYS A 286 14.13 -12.08 15.39
C CYS A 286 14.56 -10.88 16.24
N ALA A 287 14.56 -9.67 15.67
CA ALA A 287 14.85 -8.44 16.41
C ALA A 287 13.85 -8.25 17.55
N LEU A 288 12.57 -8.47 17.29
CA LEU A 288 11.54 -8.37 18.32
C LEU A 288 11.75 -9.35 19.47
N TRP A 289 11.83 -10.66 19.19
CA TRP A 289 11.84 -11.68 20.23
C TRP A 289 13.23 -11.97 20.80
N GLY A 290 14.28 -11.71 20.06
CA GLY A 290 15.66 -11.89 20.49
C GLY A 290 16.24 -10.71 21.26
N ARG A 291 15.75 -9.48 20.99
CA ARG A 291 16.29 -8.23 21.56
C ARG A 291 15.25 -7.30 22.18
N GLY A 292 13.97 -7.48 21.88
CA GLY A 292 12.90 -6.59 22.33
C GLY A 292 12.78 -5.29 21.50
N THR A 293 13.18 -5.32 20.21
CA THR A 293 13.17 -4.11 19.35
C THR A 293 12.34 -4.30 18.09
#